data_d32d6c8dd3808e2c98778c6b1eef873d
#
_entry.id   d32d6c8dd3808e2c98778c6b1eef873d
#
_cell.length_a   1.000
_cell.length_b   1.000
_cell.length_c   1.000
_cell.angle_alpha   90.00
_cell.angle_beta   90.00
_cell.angle_gamma   90.00
#
_symmetry.space_group_name_H-M   'P 1'
#
loop_
_entity.id
_entity.type
_entity.pdbx_description
1 polymer ?
#
loop_
_entity_poly.entity_id
_entity_poly.type
_entity_poly.pdbx_seq_one_letter_code
_entity_poly.pdbx_strand_id
1 'polypeptide(L)'
;MNRLFQTIFAVGCLFALASCNSDDVTNDIDQHKVEVLSAKTSFEAAGGTNNVTVVGNVVKAYAAAAWATVKAEGAKVSITAAPNHDIDSRHTTVIIKTSDQDSAIVAIDQMGAVFALNAPKSVVFNDDVNSVSYSVQGSFPFKTATSADWITATCADGKLTITTKANTTGHLRTGWAYVNMLTRKDSVAVKQADVKKDLVGNYYLAMVITNSLTHKQERRYFGATLTYDADKLVLKMPALNLSIPVNYSKDDISLTLPAGNKVGTFTTTDNDGNPITFTLVMGVADKNVTATWKSPAAISGLFDYNPTLQTEVPDYKGTMLSFGKNARFILYAFTSENFDKEKPVGALLNGSDPILYKRP
;
A
#
# COMPACT_ATOMS: atom_id res chain seq x y z
N MET A 1 10.38 -18.33 11.89
CA MET A 1 11.37 -19.00 11.03
C MET A 1 11.30 -18.33 9.68
N ASN A 2 12.22 -17.47 9.38
CA ASN A 2 13.05 -17.37 8.20
C ASN A 2 13.82 -16.06 8.23
N ARG A 3 15.08 -16.23 8.54
CA ARG A 3 16.14 -15.24 8.30
C ARG A 3 16.47 -15.31 6.81
N LEU A 4 16.69 -14.18 6.19
CA LEU A 4 17.47 -13.86 4.99
C LEU A 4 16.92 -12.54 4.45
N PHE A 5 17.64 -11.47 4.36
CA PHE A 5 18.76 -11.09 3.52
C PHE A 5 19.43 -9.83 4.09
N GLN A 6 20.56 -10.00 4.74
CA GLN A 6 21.59 -8.98 4.75
C GLN A 6 22.62 -9.45 3.73
N THR A 7 22.71 -8.80 2.61
CA THR A 7 23.84 -8.94 1.68
C THR A 7 24.40 -7.55 1.43
N ILE A 8 25.41 -7.22 2.20
CA ILE A 8 26.33 -6.11 1.91
C ILE A 8 27.17 -6.54 0.72
N PHE A 9 26.98 -5.92 -0.43
CA PHE A 9 27.88 -6.06 -1.56
C PHE A 9 29.03 -5.05 -1.39
N ALA A 10 30.11 -5.48 -0.74
CA ALA A 10 31.41 -4.87 -0.85
C ALA A 10 32.08 -5.47 -2.09
N VAL A 11 31.97 -4.80 -3.24
CA VAL A 11 32.77 -5.14 -4.41
C VAL A 11 34.12 -4.42 -4.29
N GLY A 12 35.05 -5.11 -3.67
CA GLY A 12 36.45 -4.78 -3.78
C GLY A 12 37.00 -5.30 -5.11
N CYS A 13 37.27 -4.41 -6.06
CA CYS A 13 38.04 -4.77 -7.23
C CYS A 13 39.52 -4.98 -6.83
N LEU A 14 39.89 -6.23 -6.58
CA LEU A 14 41.30 -6.64 -6.58
C LEU A 14 41.74 -6.79 -8.05
N PHE A 15 42.51 -5.84 -8.52
CA PHE A 15 43.29 -6.06 -9.73
C PHE A 15 44.49 -6.96 -9.37
N ALA A 16 44.41 -8.22 -9.79
CA ALA A 16 45.57 -9.12 -9.78
C ALA A 16 46.54 -8.67 -10.87
N LEU A 17 47.68 -8.17 -10.45
CA LEU A 17 48.84 -7.97 -11.31
C LEU A 17 49.39 -9.34 -11.67
N ALA A 18 49.09 -9.85 -12.87
CA ALA A 18 49.84 -10.96 -13.45
C ALA A 18 51.19 -10.42 -13.90
N SER A 19 52.23 -10.72 -13.11
CA SER A 19 53.65 -10.54 -13.52
C SER A 19 53.99 -11.62 -14.52
N CYS A 20 54.10 -11.28 -15.80
CA CYS A 20 54.84 -12.08 -16.77
C CYS A 20 56.28 -11.58 -16.77
N ASN A 21 57.16 -12.44 -16.22
CA ASN A 21 58.60 -12.32 -16.39
C ASN A 21 58.98 -12.84 -17.78
N SER A 22 59.45 -12.00 -18.68
CA SER A 22 60.26 -12.40 -19.86
C SER A 22 61.20 -11.31 -20.26
N ASP A 23 62.41 -11.68 -20.31
CA ASP A 23 63.68 -11.10 -20.68
C ASP A 23 63.73 -9.83 -21.53
N ASP A 24 64.57 -8.93 -21.08
CA ASP A 24 65.42 -7.98 -21.81
C ASP A 24 64.98 -7.57 -23.24
N VAL A 25 64.15 -6.51 -23.27
CA VAL A 25 64.37 -5.42 -24.23
C VAL A 25 64.18 -4.14 -23.43
N THR A 26 65.26 -3.41 -23.10
CA THR A 26 65.21 -2.02 -22.66
C THR A 26 64.63 -1.13 -23.75
N ASN A 27 63.29 -1.21 -23.90
CA ASN A 27 62.55 -0.12 -24.45
C ASN A 27 62.23 0.81 -23.28
N ASP A 28 62.99 1.86 -23.14
CA ASP A 28 62.65 3.07 -22.41
C ASP A 28 61.34 3.63 -23.07
N ILE A 29 60.22 2.97 -22.80
CA ILE A 29 58.91 3.56 -23.02
C ILE A 29 58.77 4.51 -21.81
N ASP A 30 59.13 5.76 -22.03
CA ASP A 30 58.78 6.90 -21.16
C ASP A 30 57.31 6.75 -20.83
N GLN A 31 56.98 6.17 -19.67
CA GLN A 31 55.59 6.06 -19.21
C GLN A 31 55.20 7.46 -18.74
N HIS A 32 54.65 8.28 -19.64
CA HIS A 32 54.08 9.60 -19.35
C HIS A 32 52.84 9.47 -18.44
N LYS A 33 53.05 8.99 -17.21
CA LYS A 33 51.97 8.70 -16.26
C LYS A 33 52.14 9.55 -15.02
N VAL A 34 51.08 10.29 -14.70
CA VAL A 34 50.96 11.02 -13.43
C VAL A 34 50.61 10.05 -12.33
N GLU A 35 51.38 10.00 -11.26
CA GLU A 35 51.13 9.20 -10.08
C GLU A 35 50.01 9.85 -9.24
N VAL A 36 48.97 9.06 -8.92
CA VAL A 36 47.85 9.47 -8.08
C VAL A 36 48.09 9.00 -6.66
N LEU A 37 48.31 9.93 -5.72
CA LEU A 37 48.55 9.60 -4.30
C LEU A 37 47.29 9.29 -3.55
N SER A 38 46.17 9.95 -3.85
CA SER A 38 44.89 9.71 -3.25
C SER A 38 43.77 10.17 -4.15
N ALA A 39 42.67 9.44 -4.17
CA ALA A 39 41.47 9.81 -4.92
C ALA A 39 40.20 9.40 -4.18
N LYS A 40 39.29 10.37 -4.00
CA LYS A 40 37.91 10.10 -3.63
C LYS A 40 37.06 10.29 -4.88
N THR A 41 36.55 9.17 -5.44
CA THR A 41 35.96 9.14 -6.78
C THR A 41 34.45 8.91 -6.80
N SER A 42 33.87 8.47 -5.68
CA SER A 42 32.44 8.21 -5.57
C SER A 42 31.69 9.41 -5.00
N PHE A 43 30.57 9.75 -5.63
CA PHE A 43 29.69 10.85 -5.25
C PHE A 43 28.29 10.32 -4.93
N GLU A 44 27.65 10.89 -3.92
CA GLU A 44 26.23 10.70 -3.67
C GLU A 44 25.39 11.39 -4.76
N ALA A 45 24.13 11.02 -4.89
CA ALA A 45 23.22 11.63 -5.85
C ALA A 45 23.11 13.15 -5.68
N ALA A 46 23.16 13.65 -4.45
CA ALA A 46 23.13 15.09 -4.17
C ALA A 46 24.33 15.86 -4.72
N GLY A 47 25.36 15.14 -5.17
CA GLY A 47 26.59 15.76 -5.64
C GLY A 47 27.54 16.14 -4.49
N GLY A 48 28.36 17.15 -4.74
CA GLY A 48 29.34 17.63 -3.76
C GLY A 48 30.75 17.70 -4.32
N THR A 49 31.74 17.95 -3.46
CA THR A 49 33.13 18.12 -3.88
C THR A 49 34.01 17.06 -3.24
N ASN A 50 34.76 16.34 -4.06
CA ASN A 50 35.79 15.38 -3.68
C ASN A 50 37.14 15.83 -4.22
N ASN A 51 38.24 15.24 -3.69
CA ASN A 51 39.58 15.62 -4.05
C ASN A 51 40.38 14.43 -4.58
N VAL A 52 41.27 14.74 -5.52
CA VAL A 52 42.35 13.87 -5.98
C VAL A 52 43.66 14.60 -5.73
N THR A 53 44.65 13.87 -5.25
CA THR A 53 45.99 14.40 -5.05
C THR A 53 46.96 13.61 -5.91
N VAL A 54 47.84 14.30 -6.63
CA VAL A 54 48.83 13.70 -7.53
C VAL A 54 50.25 14.13 -7.14
N VAL A 55 51.22 13.45 -7.69
CA VAL A 55 52.62 13.87 -7.62
C VAL A 55 52.86 14.98 -8.64
N GLY A 56 53.48 16.10 -8.21
CA GLY A 56 53.76 17.24 -9.08
C GLY A 56 52.63 18.29 -9.13
N ASN A 57 52.89 19.37 -9.80
CA ASN A 57 51.91 20.44 -9.95
C ASN A 57 51.01 20.20 -11.19
N VAL A 58 49.74 20.30 -11.01
CA VAL A 58 48.76 20.14 -12.09
C VAL A 58 48.75 21.39 -12.97
N VAL A 59 49.05 21.24 -14.26
CA VAL A 59 48.98 22.32 -15.28
C VAL A 59 47.63 22.39 -15.95
N LYS A 60 46.90 21.26 -16.03
CA LYS A 60 45.56 21.18 -16.59
C LYS A 60 44.78 20.01 -16.02
N ALA A 61 43.53 20.25 -15.67
CA ALA A 61 42.59 19.20 -15.32
C ALA A 61 41.21 19.50 -15.88
N TYR A 62 40.50 18.46 -16.35
CA TYR A 62 39.14 18.60 -16.90
C TYR A 62 38.37 17.29 -16.83
N ALA A 63 37.05 17.37 -16.73
CA ALA A 63 36.15 16.22 -16.78
C ALA A 63 35.63 16.03 -18.22
N ALA A 64 35.39 14.77 -18.58
CA ALA A 64 34.82 14.43 -19.89
C ALA A 64 33.30 14.73 -19.96
N ALA A 65 32.61 14.80 -18.82
CA ALA A 65 31.17 15.10 -18.77
C ALA A 65 30.88 16.43 -18.08
N ALA A 66 29.91 17.18 -18.58
CA ALA A 66 29.53 18.50 -18.10
C ALA A 66 28.98 18.56 -16.67
N TRP A 67 28.51 17.41 -16.11
CA TRP A 67 28.02 17.34 -14.75
C TRP A 67 29.11 17.34 -13.67
N ALA A 68 30.38 17.20 -14.09
CA ALA A 68 31.55 17.28 -13.20
C ALA A 68 32.39 18.48 -13.59
N THR A 69 32.67 19.37 -12.64
CA THR A 69 33.59 20.50 -12.82
C THR A 69 34.86 20.26 -12.02
N VAL A 70 35.99 20.77 -12.52
CA VAL A 70 37.30 20.46 -11.97
C VAL A 70 38.07 21.76 -11.72
N LYS A 71 38.70 21.87 -10.55
CA LYS A 71 39.62 22.97 -10.19
C LYS A 71 40.94 22.38 -9.69
N ALA A 72 42.04 22.79 -10.23
CA ALA A 72 43.37 22.38 -9.80
C ALA A 72 44.04 23.48 -9.01
N GLU A 73 44.70 23.11 -7.90
CA GLU A 73 45.53 23.99 -7.07
C GLU A 73 46.79 23.21 -6.62
N GLY A 74 47.91 23.51 -7.23
CA GLY A 74 49.15 22.74 -6.99
C GLY A 74 49.01 21.28 -7.37
N ALA A 75 49.25 20.38 -6.42
CA ALA A 75 49.12 18.95 -6.58
C ALA A 75 47.67 18.43 -6.32
N LYS A 76 46.75 19.31 -5.92
CA LYS A 76 45.35 18.95 -5.54
C LYS A 76 44.39 19.29 -6.65
N VAL A 77 43.53 18.37 -6.99
CA VAL A 77 42.42 18.53 -7.94
C VAL A 77 41.12 18.36 -7.19
N SER A 78 40.31 19.40 -7.12
CA SER A 78 38.95 19.37 -6.57
C SER A 78 37.96 19.07 -7.68
N ILE A 79 37.15 18.04 -7.51
CA ILE A 79 36.12 17.62 -8.47
C ILE A 79 34.79 17.89 -7.84
N THR A 80 33.94 18.71 -8.46
CA THR A 80 32.60 19.02 -8.00
C THR A 80 31.58 18.40 -8.95
N ALA A 81 30.76 17.45 -8.42
CA ALA A 81 29.67 16.83 -9.14
C ALA A 81 28.35 17.59 -8.91
N ALA A 82 27.67 17.93 -9.98
CA ALA A 82 26.32 18.46 -9.92
C ALA A 82 25.32 17.37 -9.43
N PRO A 83 24.15 17.73 -8.83
CA PRO A 83 23.16 16.74 -8.42
C PRO A 83 22.72 15.81 -9.55
N ASN A 84 22.58 14.53 -9.25
CA ASN A 84 21.99 13.53 -10.14
C ASN A 84 20.55 13.25 -9.69
N HIS A 85 19.58 13.77 -10.42
CA HIS A 85 18.16 13.61 -10.11
C HIS A 85 17.56 12.32 -10.71
N ASP A 86 18.30 11.64 -11.60
CA ASP A 86 17.88 10.40 -12.21
C ASP A 86 18.08 9.21 -11.25
N ILE A 87 17.36 8.10 -11.53
CA ILE A 87 17.50 6.87 -10.74
C ILE A 87 18.80 6.13 -11.04
N ASP A 88 19.30 6.33 -12.24
CA ASP A 88 20.49 5.64 -12.72
C ASP A 88 21.75 6.33 -12.21
N SER A 89 22.71 5.54 -11.81
CA SER A 89 24.07 6.01 -11.56
C SER A 89 24.69 6.49 -12.86
N ARG A 90 25.63 7.42 -12.76
CA ARG A 90 26.40 7.93 -13.89
C ARG A 90 27.87 7.93 -13.59
N HIS A 91 28.68 7.79 -14.60
CA HIS A 91 30.12 7.76 -14.52
C HIS A 91 30.75 8.67 -15.58
N THR A 92 31.96 9.13 -15.32
CA THR A 92 32.80 9.86 -16.28
C THR A 92 34.26 9.76 -15.86
N THR A 93 35.13 10.37 -16.62
CA THR A 93 36.57 10.43 -16.33
C THR A 93 37.00 11.87 -16.14
N VAL A 94 38.00 12.04 -15.27
CA VAL A 94 38.73 13.26 -15.08
C VAL A 94 40.16 13.03 -15.58
N ILE A 95 40.62 13.87 -16.50
CA ILE A 95 41.97 13.86 -17.01
C ILE A 95 42.78 14.91 -16.25
N ILE A 96 43.89 14.50 -15.68
CA ILE A 96 44.80 15.36 -14.91
C ILE A 96 46.17 15.34 -15.58
N LYS A 97 46.70 16.51 -15.89
CA LYS A 97 48.01 16.70 -16.56
C LYS A 97 48.94 17.49 -15.68
N THR A 98 50.19 17.03 -15.54
CA THR A 98 51.31 17.76 -14.90
C THR A 98 52.28 18.33 -15.93
N SER A 99 52.18 17.86 -17.17
CA SER A 99 52.87 18.41 -18.36
C SER A 99 52.00 18.15 -19.60
N ASP A 100 52.47 18.60 -20.78
CA ASP A 100 51.75 18.29 -22.03
C ASP A 100 51.75 16.78 -22.36
N GLN A 101 52.73 16.05 -21.84
CA GLN A 101 52.92 14.63 -22.11
C GLN A 101 52.40 13.72 -20.98
N ASP A 102 52.53 14.17 -19.73
CA ASP A 102 52.13 13.35 -18.55
C ASP A 102 50.67 13.54 -18.17
N SER A 103 49.95 12.44 -18.05
CA SER A 103 48.54 12.47 -17.65
C SER A 103 48.14 11.28 -16.77
N ALA A 104 47.13 11.53 -15.93
CA ALA A 104 46.36 10.47 -15.24
C ALA A 104 44.89 10.57 -15.66
N ILE A 105 44.26 9.43 -15.77
CA ILE A 105 42.81 9.31 -15.97
C ILE A 105 42.19 8.74 -14.70
N VAL A 106 41.30 9.49 -14.07
CA VAL A 106 40.60 9.11 -12.88
C VAL A 106 39.14 8.93 -13.22
N ALA A 107 38.61 7.71 -13.09
CA ALA A 107 37.20 7.43 -13.20
C ALA A 107 36.45 7.92 -11.96
N ILE A 108 35.31 8.55 -12.16
CA ILE A 108 34.42 9.00 -11.08
C ILE A 108 33.02 8.48 -11.32
N ASP A 109 32.36 8.08 -10.25
CA ASP A 109 31.02 7.54 -10.25
C ASP A 109 30.11 8.39 -9.36
N GLN A 110 28.88 8.57 -9.80
CA GLN A 110 27.86 9.23 -9.01
C GLN A 110 26.60 8.37 -8.93
N MET A 111 26.11 8.17 -7.70
CA MET A 111 24.88 7.43 -7.46
C MET A 111 23.67 8.10 -8.10
N GLY A 112 22.68 7.30 -8.48
CA GLY A 112 21.35 7.76 -8.81
C GLY A 112 20.53 8.15 -7.57
N ALA A 113 19.47 8.93 -7.76
CA ALA A 113 18.60 9.37 -6.71
C ALA A 113 17.78 8.20 -6.13
N VAL A 114 17.85 7.99 -4.83
CA VAL A 114 17.06 7.00 -4.09
C VAL A 114 15.84 7.67 -3.48
N PHE A 115 14.70 7.00 -3.55
CA PHE A 115 13.48 7.34 -2.81
C PHE A 115 12.77 6.05 -2.41
N ALA A 116 12.63 5.81 -1.12
CA ALA A 116 11.92 4.65 -0.58
C ALA A 116 11.16 5.04 0.69
N LEU A 117 9.86 4.73 0.71
CA LEU A 117 9.01 4.81 1.90
C LEU A 117 8.69 3.40 2.36
N ASN A 118 9.09 3.06 3.60
CA ASN A 118 8.74 1.79 4.23
C ASN A 118 7.50 1.98 5.11
N ALA A 119 6.34 2.09 4.49
CA ALA A 119 5.05 2.24 5.13
C ALA A 119 4.01 1.32 4.50
N PRO A 120 2.96 0.91 5.22
CA PRO A 120 1.82 0.23 4.62
C PRO A 120 1.07 1.21 3.69
N LYS A 121 0.32 0.68 2.73
CA LYS A 121 -0.49 1.52 1.84
C LYS A 121 -1.65 2.22 2.56
N SER A 122 -2.06 1.70 3.72
CA SER A 122 -3.12 2.27 4.55
C SER A 122 -2.79 2.07 6.03
N VAL A 123 -3.14 3.05 6.85
CA VAL A 123 -3.14 2.97 8.31
C VAL A 123 -4.53 3.32 8.83
N VAL A 124 -4.98 2.57 9.84
CA VAL A 124 -6.27 2.79 10.50
C VAL A 124 -6.04 3.17 11.94
N PHE A 125 -6.71 4.21 12.38
CA PHE A 125 -6.72 4.73 13.75
C PHE A 125 -8.13 4.68 14.33
N ASN A 126 -8.22 4.66 15.67
CA ASN A 126 -9.44 4.97 16.40
C ASN A 126 -9.73 6.49 16.33
N ASP A 127 -10.80 6.93 16.96
CA ASP A 127 -11.24 8.33 16.94
C ASP A 127 -10.38 9.30 17.77
N ASP A 128 -9.41 8.80 18.53
CA ASP A 128 -8.53 9.65 19.33
C ASP A 128 -7.49 10.41 18.48
N VAL A 129 -6.72 11.27 19.12
CA VAL A 129 -5.49 11.80 18.53
C VAL A 129 -4.47 10.66 18.43
N ASN A 130 -3.95 10.42 17.23
CA ASN A 130 -3.01 9.33 16.97
C ASN A 130 -1.77 9.84 16.28
N SER A 131 -0.69 9.09 16.41
CA SER A 131 0.57 9.34 15.69
C SER A 131 1.28 8.04 15.36
N VAL A 132 1.85 7.96 14.17
CA VAL A 132 2.68 6.84 13.72
C VAL A 132 3.84 7.35 12.87
N SER A 133 4.97 6.67 12.92
CA SER A 133 6.15 7.02 12.14
C SER A 133 6.63 5.83 11.31
N TYR A 134 7.01 6.10 10.07
CA TYR A 134 7.56 5.14 9.13
C TYR A 134 8.92 5.61 8.64
N SER A 135 9.84 4.69 8.37
CA SER A 135 11.14 5.05 7.80
C SER A 135 10.99 5.51 6.34
N VAL A 136 11.68 6.58 6.01
CA VAL A 136 11.78 7.11 4.65
C VAL A 136 13.23 7.40 4.32
N GLN A 137 13.67 6.98 3.15
CA GLN A 137 15.02 7.21 2.64
C GLN A 137 14.95 8.01 1.35
N GLY A 138 15.82 8.99 1.21
CA GLY A 138 15.91 9.80 0.01
C GLY A 138 17.22 10.55 -0.12
N SER A 139 17.65 10.71 -1.36
CA SER A 139 18.89 11.44 -1.70
C SER A 139 18.71 12.96 -1.65
N PHE A 140 17.48 13.44 -1.57
CA PHE A 140 17.11 14.87 -1.57
C PHE A 140 16.06 15.17 -0.50
N PRO A 141 15.87 16.47 -0.13
CA PRO A 141 14.85 16.86 0.83
C PRO A 141 13.45 16.44 0.43
N PHE A 142 12.64 16.06 1.43
CA PHE A 142 11.25 15.68 1.26
C PHE A 142 10.32 16.89 1.40
N LYS A 143 9.20 16.83 0.70
CA LYS A 143 8.02 17.67 0.91
C LYS A 143 6.84 16.79 1.27
N THR A 144 6.11 17.16 2.32
CA THR A 144 4.89 16.48 2.73
C THR A 144 3.67 17.30 2.38
N ALA A 145 2.55 16.61 2.17
CA ALA A 145 1.23 17.21 2.00
C ALA A 145 0.17 16.25 2.55
N THR A 146 -1.01 16.76 2.80
CA THR A 146 -2.17 15.97 3.24
C THR A 146 -3.40 16.34 2.43
N SER A 147 -4.35 15.42 2.30
CA SER A 147 -5.61 15.67 1.59
C SER A 147 -6.68 16.27 2.49
N ALA A 148 -6.44 16.37 3.80
CA ALA A 148 -7.41 16.83 4.79
C ALA A 148 -6.70 17.53 5.96
N ASP A 149 -7.36 18.51 6.58
CA ASP A 149 -6.86 19.34 7.67
C ASP A 149 -6.74 18.63 9.03
N TRP A 150 -7.35 17.46 9.15
CA TRP A 150 -7.25 16.62 10.34
C TRP A 150 -6.03 15.66 10.31
N ILE A 151 -5.29 15.63 9.21
CA ILE A 151 -4.04 14.87 9.04
C ILE A 151 -2.89 15.87 9.01
N THR A 152 -1.82 15.55 9.72
CA THR A 152 -0.52 16.25 9.60
C THR A 152 0.53 15.24 9.22
N ALA A 153 1.39 15.58 8.28
CA ALA A 153 2.49 14.75 7.84
C ALA A 153 3.79 15.56 7.88
N THR A 154 4.83 15.02 8.51
CA THR A 154 6.15 15.66 8.60
C THR A 154 7.24 14.64 8.30
N CYS A 155 8.31 15.09 7.61
CA CYS A 155 9.51 14.27 7.40
C CYS A 155 10.68 14.93 8.13
N ALA A 156 11.24 14.19 9.08
CA ALA A 156 12.47 14.57 9.81
C ALA A 156 13.24 13.30 10.19
N ASP A 157 14.55 13.40 10.24
CA ASP A 157 15.46 12.33 10.70
C ASP A 157 15.19 10.96 10.06
N GLY A 158 14.92 10.95 8.75
CA GLY A 158 14.64 9.73 8.00
C GLY A 158 13.29 9.07 8.36
N LYS A 159 12.35 9.82 8.93
CA LYS A 159 11.02 9.33 9.30
C LYS A 159 9.92 10.22 8.73
N LEU A 160 8.91 9.58 8.16
CA LEU A 160 7.61 10.18 7.88
C LEU A 160 6.74 9.96 9.11
N THR A 161 6.36 11.03 9.80
CA THR A 161 5.42 11.00 10.93
C THR A 161 4.06 11.49 10.47
N ILE A 162 3.03 10.68 10.68
CA ILE A 162 1.63 10.98 10.37
C ILE A 162 0.89 11.12 11.70
N THR A 163 0.25 12.25 11.91
CA THR A 163 -0.54 12.55 13.10
C THR A 163 -1.96 12.91 12.70
N THR A 164 -2.95 12.47 13.48
CA THR A 164 -4.36 12.80 13.27
C THR A 164 -4.94 13.58 14.45
N LYS A 165 -5.85 14.51 14.17
CA LYS A 165 -6.73 15.10 15.20
C LYS A 165 -7.78 14.08 15.62
N ALA A 166 -8.40 14.27 16.79
CA ALA A 166 -9.54 13.44 17.19
C ALA A 166 -10.68 13.53 16.17
N ASN A 167 -11.34 12.40 15.92
CA ASN A 167 -12.53 12.33 15.08
C ASN A 167 -13.79 12.57 15.92
N THR A 168 -14.43 13.70 15.73
CA THR A 168 -15.67 14.08 16.42
C THR A 168 -16.87 14.15 15.47
N THR A 169 -16.72 13.63 14.26
CA THR A 169 -17.74 13.76 13.19
C THR A 169 -18.89 12.77 13.34
N GLY A 170 -18.74 11.70 14.12
CA GLY A 170 -19.73 10.62 14.26
C GLY A 170 -19.80 9.69 13.05
N HIS A 171 -18.80 9.74 12.20
CA HIS A 171 -18.66 8.83 11.06
C HIS A 171 -17.17 8.58 10.73
N LEU A 172 -16.89 7.48 10.09
CA LEU A 172 -15.55 7.21 9.59
C LEU A 172 -15.07 8.32 8.64
N ARG A 173 -13.77 8.57 8.62
CA ARG A 173 -13.16 9.50 7.68
C ARG A 173 -11.90 8.93 7.05
N THR A 174 -11.63 9.32 5.81
CA THR A 174 -10.48 8.85 5.04
C THR A 174 -9.76 10.06 4.45
N GLY A 175 -8.45 10.01 4.45
CA GLY A 175 -7.59 11.01 3.83
C GLY A 175 -6.25 10.40 3.45
N TRP A 176 -5.33 11.23 3.01
CA TRP A 176 -4.02 10.80 2.52
C TRP A 176 -2.90 11.65 3.10
N ALA A 177 -1.83 11.01 3.48
CA ALA A 177 -0.55 11.64 3.74
C ALA A 177 0.38 11.37 2.55
N TYR A 178 0.94 12.44 1.99
CA TYR A 178 1.83 12.38 0.84
C TYR A 178 3.25 12.73 1.25
N VAL A 179 4.21 12.04 0.65
CA VAL A 179 5.62 12.38 0.71
C VAL A 179 6.18 12.45 -0.70
N ASN A 180 6.86 13.54 -1.00
CA ASN A 180 7.38 13.82 -2.32
C ASN A 180 8.88 14.10 -2.22
N MET A 181 9.65 13.64 -3.19
CA MET A 181 11.06 13.95 -3.40
C MET A 181 11.30 14.18 -4.89
N LEU A 182 11.64 15.39 -5.28
CA LEU A 182 11.69 15.78 -6.68
C LEU A 182 10.35 15.51 -7.39
N THR A 183 10.38 14.72 -8.46
CA THR A 183 9.19 14.30 -9.22
C THR A 183 8.51 13.04 -8.67
N ARG A 184 9.12 12.38 -7.69
CA ARG A 184 8.61 11.13 -7.12
C ARG A 184 7.67 11.40 -5.99
N LYS A 185 6.62 10.58 -5.91
CA LYS A 185 5.57 10.70 -4.91
C LYS A 185 5.19 9.32 -4.38
N ASP A 186 5.03 9.21 -3.07
CA ASP A 186 4.36 8.08 -2.43
C ASP A 186 3.32 8.60 -1.43
N SER A 187 2.44 7.71 -0.96
CA SER A 187 1.34 8.10 -0.09
C SER A 187 0.88 6.96 0.81
N VAL A 188 0.34 7.34 1.96
CA VAL A 188 -0.31 6.44 2.90
C VAL A 188 -1.77 6.89 3.04
N ALA A 189 -2.72 5.98 2.81
CA ALA A 189 -4.12 6.22 3.13
C ALA A 189 -4.28 6.23 4.65
N VAL A 190 -4.93 7.25 5.19
CA VAL A 190 -5.19 7.41 6.62
C VAL A 190 -6.67 7.30 6.84
N LYS A 191 -7.07 6.28 7.60
CA LYS A 191 -8.47 6.07 7.96
C LYS A 191 -8.64 6.23 9.47
N GLN A 192 -9.79 6.75 9.89
CA GLN A 192 -10.11 6.89 11.30
C GLN A 192 -11.56 6.51 11.54
N ALA A 193 -11.79 5.57 12.45
CA ALA A 193 -13.11 5.10 12.80
C ALA A 193 -13.14 4.42 14.18
N ASP A 194 -14.22 4.63 14.91
CA ASP A 194 -14.63 3.81 16.07
C ASP A 194 -15.83 2.96 15.67
N VAL A 195 -15.71 1.61 15.82
CA VAL A 195 -16.75 0.71 15.37
C VAL A 195 -18.09 0.95 16.08
N LYS A 196 -18.06 1.26 17.38
CA LYS A 196 -19.29 1.46 18.17
C LYS A 196 -19.96 2.79 17.87
N LYS A 197 -19.18 3.85 17.58
CA LYS A 197 -19.71 5.19 17.31
C LYS A 197 -20.05 5.37 15.82
N ASP A 198 -19.13 4.94 14.94
CA ASP A 198 -19.21 5.27 13.53
C ASP A 198 -19.92 4.23 12.68
N LEU A 199 -19.80 2.93 13.06
CA LEU A 199 -20.24 1.84 12.20
C LEU A 199 -21.49 1.13 12.71
N VAL A 200 -21.64 0.92 14.03
CA VAL A 200 -22.87 0.36 14.61
C VAL A 200 -24.06 1.27 14.31
N GLY A 201 -25.23 0.69 14.08
CA GLY A 201 -26.47 1.46 13.83
C GLY A 201 -27.36 0.83 12.77
N ASN A 202 -28.29 1.63 12.27
CA ASN A 202 -29.27 1.19 11.28
C ASN A 202 -28.75 1.32 9.86
N TYR A 203 -29.14 0.37 9.02
CA TYR A 203 -28.74 0.30 7.62
C TYR A 203 -29.92 -0.11 6.73
N TYR A 204 -29.80 0.19 5.45
CA TYR A 204 -30.43 -0.58 4.39
C TYR A 204 -29.39 -1.51 3.76
N LEU A 205 -29.68 -2.80 3.73
CA LEU A 205 -28.99 -3.76 2.86
C LEU A 205 -29.66 -3.71 1.47
N ALA A 206 -28.99 -3.10 0.52
CA ALA A 206 -29.43 -3.04 -0.86
C ALA A 206 -28.78 -4.16 -1.66
N MET A 207 -29.52 -4.85 -2.50
CA MET A 207 -29.01 -5.87 -3.43
C MET A 207 -29.89 -5.98 -4.65
N VAL A 208 -29.35 -6.49 -5.74
CA VAL A 208 -30.10 -6.76 -6.96
C VAL A 208 -30.70 -8.16 -6.87
N ILE A 209 -32.03 -8.25 -6.93
CA ILE A 209 -32.79 -9.49 -6.93
C ILE A 209 -33.32 -9.75 -8.35
N THR A 210 -33.11 -10.96 -8.85
CA THR A 210 -33.75 -11.41 -10.08
C THR A 210 -35.09 -12.07 -9.75
N ASN A 211 -36.16 -11.52 -10.27
CA ASN A 211 -37.49 -12.13 -10.17
C ASN A 211 -37.51 -13.43 -10.98
N SER A 212 -37.85 -14.55 -10.33
CA SER A 212 -37.81 -15.88 -10.96
C SER A 212 -38.82 -16.07 -12.07
N LEU A 213 -39.92 -15.33 -12.05
CA LEU A 213 -41.01 -15.44 -13.07
C LEU A 213 -40.76 -14.52 -14.26
N THR A 214 -40.33 -13.29 -14.02
CA THR A 214 -40.21 -12.26 -15.07
C THR A 214 -38.78 -12.09 -15.58
N HIS A 215 -37.78 -12.70 -14.89
CA HIS A 215 -36.37 -12.53 -15.12
C HIS A 215 -35.87 -11.06 -15.04
N LYS A 216 -36.72 -10.15 -14.57
CA LYS A 216 -36.35 -8.75 -14.35
C LYS A 216 -35.47 -8.63 -13.10
N GLN A 217 -34.45 -7.79 -13.23
CA GLN A 217 -33.59 -7.44 -12.11
C GLN A 217 -34.07 -6.13 -11.48
N GLU A 218 -34.20 -6.15 -10.17
CA GLU A 218 -34.63 -4.99 -9.40
C GLU A 218 -33.72 -4.83 -8.18
N ARG A 219 -33.36 -3.60 -7.87
CA ARG A 219 -32.68 -3.30 -6.61
C ARG A 219 -33.70 -3.29 -5.49
N ARG A 220 -33.49 -4.10 -4.47
CA ARG A 220 -34.34 -4.20 -3.28
C ARG A 220 -33.57 -3.73 -2.06
N TYR A 221 -34.26 -3.15 -1.11
CA TYR A 221 -33.74 -2.56 0.11
C TYR A 221 -34.36 -3.26 1.32
N PHE A 222 -33.52 -3.82 2.18
CA PHE A 222 -33.94 -4.52 3.40
C PHE A 222 -33.43 -3.75 4.60
N GLY A 223 -34.32 -3.43 5.55
CA GLY A 223 -33.93 -2.84 6.82
C GLY A 223 -32.99 -3.79 7.58
N ALA A 224 -31.86 -3.28 7.99
CA ALA A 224 -30.86 -4.05 8.75
C ALA A 224 -30.29 -3.18 9.88
N THR A 225 -29.77 -3.84 10.93
CA THR A 225 -29.09 -3.16 12.04
C THR A 225 -27.79 -3.89 12.32
N LEU A 226 -26.67 -3.18 12.25
CA LEU A 226 -25.38 -3.68 12.71
C LEU A 226 -25.28 -3.38 14.20
N THR A 227 -25.12 -4.41 15.03
CA THR A 227 -25.12 -4.28 16.50
C THR A 227 -24.29 -5.36 17.15
N TYR A 228 -24.07 -5.24 18.46
CA TYR A 228 -23.48 -6.29 19.27
C TYR A 228 -24.57 -7.18 19.89
N ASP A 229 -24.33 -8.49 19.88
CA ASP A 229 -25.10 -9.50 20.57
C ASP A 229 -24.12 -10.40 21.37
N ALA A 230 -24.20 -10.36 22.69
CA ALA A 230 -23.22 -11.03 23.56
C ALA A 230 -21.76 -10.80 23.17
N ASP A 231 -21.37 -9.52 22.95
CA ASP A 231 -20.04 -9.05 22.52
C ASP A 231 -19.60 -9.48 21.11
N LYS A 232 -20.46 -10.11 20.34
CA LYS A 232 -20.23 -10.44 18.93
C LYS A 232 -20.97 -9.44 18.04
N LEU A 233 -20.30 -8.99 17.00
CA LEU A 233 -20.94 -8.11 16.01
C LEU A 233 -21.87 -8.96 15.13
N VAL A 234 -23.11 -8.49 14.96
CA VAL A 234 -24.14 -9.16 14.18
C VAL A 234 -24.86 -8.16 13.27
N LEU A 235 -25.26 -8.62 12.10
CA LEU A 235 -26.18 -7.92 11.21
C LEU A 235 -27.58 -8.51 11.39
N LYS A 236 -28.48 -7.79 12.04
CA LYS A 236 -29.88 -8.19 12.24
C LYS A 236 -30.73 -7.66 11.11
N MET A 237 -31.62 -8.50 10.58
CA MET A 237 -32.65 -8.12 9.62
C MET A 237 -34.03 -8.46 10.20
N PRO A 238 -34.63 -7.56 11.00
CA PRO A 238 -35.82 -7.88 11.82
C PRO A 238 -37.03 -8.33 10.98
N ALA A 239 -37.24 -7.72 9.80
CA ALA A 239 -38.37 -8.07 8.93
C ALA A 239 -38.29 -9.52 8.40
N LEU A 240 -37.13 -10.15 8.43
CA LEU A 240 -36.91 -11.53 8.01
C LEU A 240 -36.55 -12.43 9.18
N ASN A 241 -36.60 -11.90 10.42
CA ASN A 241 -36.17 -12.61 11.65
C ASN A 241 -34.80 -13.25 11.56
N LEU A 242 -33.82 -12.49 11.01
CA LEU A 242 -32.44 -12.94 10.78
C LEU A 242 -31.47 -12.29 11.77
N SER A 243 -30.49 -13.08 12.23
CA SER A 243 -29.32 -12.62 12.98
C SER A 243 -28.06 -13.25 12.36
N ILE A 244 -27.31 -12.46 11.63
CA ILE A 244 -26.18 -12.91 10.82
C ILE A 244 -24.90 -12.55 11.56
N PRO A 245 -24.11 -13.52 12.05
CA PRO A 245 -22.78 -13.25 12.61
C PRO A 245 -21.88 -12.61 11.57
N VAL A 246 -21.14 -11.58 11.96
CA VAL A 246 -20.20 -10.89 11.08
C VAL A 246 -18.86 -10.73 11.76
N ASN A 247 -17.78 -10.76 10.97
CA ASN A 247 -16.43 -10.51 11.45
C ASN A 247 -16.00 -9.11 11.02
N TYR A 248 -15.54 -8.31 11.99
CA TYR A 248 -15.00 -6.98 11.74
C TYR A 248 -13.48 -7.01 11.85
N SER A 249 -12.81 -6.45 10.85
CA SER A 249 -11.37 -6.19 10.88
C SER A 249 -11.13 -4.70 11.13
N LYS A 250 -10.39 -4.41 12.19
CA LYS A 250 -9.96 -3.04 12.49
C LYS A 250 -8.80 -2.56 11.61
N ASP A 251 -8.09 -3.48 10.95
CA ASP A 251 -6.86 -3.16 10.21
C ASP A 251 -7.15 -2.45 8.88
N ASP A 252 -8.34 -2.64 8.33
CA ASP A 252 -8.79 -2.04 7.07
C ASP A 252 -10.22 -1.47 7.12
N ILE A 253 -10.89 -1.58 8.28
CA ILE A 253 -12.30 -1.21 8.50
C ILE A 253 -13.20 -2.03 7.57
N SER A 254 -13.05 -3.36 7.60
CA SER A 254 -13.86 -4.28 6.80
C SER A 254 -14.83 -5.10 7.62
N LEU A 255 -15.90 -5.53 6.96
CA LEU A 255 -16.88 -6.46 7.47
C LEU A 255 -16.93 -7.69 6.59
N THR A 256 -16.90 -8.87 7.21
CA THR A 256 -16.97 -10.15 6.52
C THR A 256 -18.25 -10.88 6.91
N LEU A 257 -19.00 -11.36 5.92
CA LEU A 257 -20.14 -12.25 6.06
C LEU A 257 -19.69 -13.69 5.78
N PRO A 258 -19.50 -14.52 6.81
CA PRO A 258 -19.10 -15.91 6.62
C PRO A 258 -20.30 -16.78 6.23
N ALA A 259 -20.09 -17.72 5.31
CA ALA A 259 -21.04 -18.77 5.00
C ALA A 259 -21.12 -19.83 6.13
N GLY A 260 -22.13 -20.66 6.11
CA GLY A 260 -22.26 -21.81 6.99
C GLY A 260 -22.82 -21.52 8.37
N ASN A 261 -23.37 -20.35 8.61
CA ASN A 261 -24.01 -20.01 9.87
C ASN A 261 -25.54 -20.15 9.75
N LYS A 262 -26.16 -20.80 10.71
CA LYS A 262 -27.61 -20.70 10.92
C LYS A 262 -27.92 -19.26 11.32
N VAL A 263 -28.78 -18.60 10.55
CA VAL A 263 -29.07 -17.17 10.72
C VAL A 263 -30.52 -16.88 11.10
N GLY A 264 -31.38 -17.87 11.04
CA GLY A 264 -32.79 -17.75 11.39
C GLY A 264 -33.60 -18.97 10.96
N THR A 265 -34.91 -18.81 10.98
CA THR A 265 -35.89 -19.81 10.50
C THR A 265 -36.96 -19.12 9.68
N PHE A 266 -37.58 -19.87 8.77
CA PHE A 266 -38.72 -19.43 7.97
C PHE A 266 -39.82 -20.51 8.03
N THR A 267 -41.03 -20.13 8.40
CA THR A 267 -42.18 -21.05 8.48
C THR A 267 -43.20 -20.70 7.42
N THR A 268 -43.64 -21.67 6.68
CA THR A 268 -44.72 -21.60 5.71
C THR A 268 -45.66 -22.80 5.89
N THR A 269 -46.69 -22.94 5.07
CA THR A 269 -47.59 -24.11 5.07
C THR A 269 -47.36 -24.96 3.83
N ASP A 270 -47.53 -26.26 3.96
CA ASP A 270 -47.60 -27.19 2.84
C ASP A 270 -48.96 -27.10 2.11
N ASN A 271 -49.15 -27.93 1.09
CA ASN A 271 -50.38 -27.96 0.31
C ASN A 271 -51.61 -28.46 1.16
N ASP A 272 -51.36 -29.14 2.26
CA ASP A 272 -52.36 -29.67 3.19
C ASP A 272 -52.62 -28.71 4.35
N GLY A 273 -51.95 -27.54 4.37
CA GLY A 273 -52.10 -26.52 5.41
C GLY A 273 -51.23 -26.75 6.67
N ASN A 274 -50.36 -27.77 6.69
CA ASN A 274 -49.49 -28.02 7.82
C ASN A 274 -48.29 -27.09 7.82
N PRO A 275 -47.84 -26.59 9.01
CA PRO A 275 -46.69 -25.72 9.07
C PRO A 275 -45.39 -26.47 8.75
N ILE A 276 -44.58 -25.94 7.85
CA ILE A 276 -43.21 -26.38 7.56
C ILE A 276 -42.24 -25.28 7.97
N THR A 277 -41.30 -25.63 8.83
CA THR A 277 -40.24 -24.70 9.25
C THR A 277 -38.90 -25.07 8.62
N PHE A 278 -38.29 -24.12 7.97
CA PHE A 278 -36.98 -24.23 7.36
C PHE A 278 -35.91 -23.54 8.22
N THR A 279 -34.77 -24.20 8.37
CA THR A 279 -33.54 -23.57 8.89
C THR A 279 -32.89 -22.73 7.78
N LEU A 280 -32.66 -21.46 8.08
CA LEU A 280 -31.98 -20.55 7.14
C LEU A 280 -30.48 -20.48 7.45
N VAL A 281 -29.69 -20.73 6.42
CA VAL A 281 -28.22 -20.75 6.49
C VAL A 281 -27.62 -19.71 5.53
N MET A 282 -26.67 -18.94 6.05
CA MET A 282 -25.95 -17.96 5.23
C MET A 282 -25.10 -18.64 4.17
N GLY A 283 -25.30 -18.24 2.94
CA GLY A 283 -24.49 -18.61 1.79
C GLY A 283 -23.95 -17.40 1.06
N VAL A 284 -22.85 -17.60 0.37
CA VAL A 284 -22.13 -16.55 -0.35
C VAL A 284 -21.66 -17.02 -1.71
N ALA A 285 -21.38 -16.06 -2.59
CA ALA A 285 -20.59 -16.24 -3.80
C ALA A 285 -19.88 -14.91 -4.14
N ASP A 286 -18.81 -15.00 -4.88
CA ASP A 286 -18.16 -13.86 -5.54
C ASP A 286 -17.42 -14.31 -6.81
N LYS A 287 -16.59 -13.45 -7.39
CA LYS A 287 -15.79 -13.79 -8.57
C LYS A 287 -14.83 -14.97 -8.38
N ASN A 288 -14.44 -15.29 -7.14
CA ASN A 288 -13.49 -16.33 -6.77
C ASN A 288 -14.16 -17.53 -6.07
N VAL A 289 -15.38 -17.35 -5.57
CA VAL A 289 -16.13 -18.33 -4.77
C VAL A 289 -17.43 -18.66 -5.46
N THR A 290 -17.58 -19.92 -5.89
CA THR A 290 -18.88 -20.45 -6.38
C THR A 290 -19.91 -20.42 -5.26
N ALA A 291 -21.18 -20.19 -5.59
CA ALA A 291 -22.28 -20.14 -4.64
C ALA A 291 -22.26 -21.34 -3.69
N THR A 292 -22.09 -21.09 -2.40
CA THR A 292 -21.94 -22.12 -1.37
C THR A 292 -22.45 -21.62 -0.01
N TRP A 293 -22.91 -22.58 0.81
CA TRP A 293 -23.22 -22.40 2.23
C TRP A 293 -22.15 -22.99 3.15
N LYS A 294 -21.03 -23.48 2.59
CA LYS A 294 -20.01 -24.19 3.38
C LYS A 294 -18.90 -23.23 3.82
N SER A 295 -18.54 -23.34 5.10
CA SER A 295 -17.34 -22.73 5.63
C SER A 295 -16.08 -23.35 4.97
N PRO A 296 -15.00 -22.58 4.72
CA PRO A 296 -14.72 -21.21 5.21
C PRO A 296 -15.08 -20.09 4.22
N ALA A 297 -15.98 -20.34 3.25
CA ALA A 297 -16.36 -19.31 2.29
C ALA A 297 -16.94 -18.05 2.96
N ALA A 298 -16.62 -16.89 2.43
CA ALA A 298 -17.08 -15.60 2.95
C ALA A 298 -17.04 -14.53 1.87
N ILE A 299 -17.85 -13.48 2.02
CA ILE A 299 -17.68 -12.22 1.29
C ILE A 299 -17.30 -11.10 2.24
N SER A 300 -16.41 -10.22 1.79
CA SER A 300 -15.93 -9.10 2.61
C SER A 300 -16.14 -7.78 1.88
N GLY A 301 -16.43 -6.73 2.64
CA GLY A 301 -16.57 -5.37 2.15
C GLY A 301 -15.82 -4.38 3.01
N LEU A 302 -15.38 -3.29 2.41
CA LEU A 302 -14.74 -2.19 3.11
C LEU A 302 -15.78 -1.10 3.39
N PHE A 303 -15.75 -0.55 4.61
CA PHE A 303 -16.50 0.66 4.89
C PHE A 303 -15.83 1.87 4.22
N ASP A 304 -16.68 2.74 3.72
CA ASP A 304 -16.30 4.01 3.11
C ASP A 304 -17.27 5.12 3.54
N TYR A 305 -16.84 6.37 3.39
CA TYR A 305 -17.66 7.53 3.64
C TYR A 305 -17.77 8.41 2.38
N ASN A 306 -18.94 8.42 1.78
CA ASN A 306 -19.24 9.22 0.58
C ASN A 306 -20.60 9.92 0.73
N PRO A 307 -20.68 11.09 1.35
CA PRO A 307 -21.91 11.83 1.60
C PRO A 307 -22.52 12.39 0.30
N THR A 308 -21.75 12.48 -0.78
CA THR A 308 -22.19 13.01 -2.07
C THR A 308 -22.70 11.92 -3.03
N LEU A 309 -22.68 10.65 -2.60
CA LEU A 309 -23.16 9.55 -3.42
C LEU A 309 -24.66 9.73 -3.72
N GLN A 310 -25.00 9.79 -5.00
CA GLN A 310 -26.38 9.76 -5.45
C GLN A 310 -26.96 8.35 -5.23
N THR A 311 -27.93 8.24 -4.35
CA THR A 311 -28.59 6.97 -4.00
C THR A 311 -30.08 7.20 -3.76
N GLU A 312 -30.89 6.19 -4.06
CA GLU A 312 -32.33 6.16 -3.77
C GLU A 312 -32.63 5.85 -2.29
N VAL A 313 -31.59 5.63 -1.49
CA VAL A 313 -31.74 5.32 -0.05
C VAL A 313 -32.15 6.59 0.70
N PRO A 314 -33.35 6.62 1.31
CA PRO A 314 -33.77 7.78 2.09
C PRO A 314 -32.86 7.94 3.30
N ASP A 315 -32.59 9.19 3.66
CA ASP A 315 -31.79 9.58 4.84
C ASP A 315 -30.37 9.01 4.89
N TYR A 316 -29.78 8.67 3.74
CA TYR A 316 -28.39 8.24 3.66
C TYR A 316 -27.44 9.30 4.24
N LYS A 317 -26.55 8.90 5.14
CA LYS A 317 -25.62 9.78 5.88
C LYS A 317 -24.16 9.68 5.46
N GLY A 318 -23.89 9.03 4.33
CA GLY A 318 -22.55 8.96 3.75
C GLY A 318 -21.77 7.69 4.09
N THR A 319 -22.00 7.02 5.21
CA THR A 319 -21.35 5.74 5.52
C THR A 319 -21.98 4.62 4.73
N MET A 320 -21.14 3.87 4.01
CA MET A 320 -21.56 2.70 3.24
C MET A 320 -20.55 1.58 3.33
N LEU A 321 -20.97 0.37 3.01
CA LEU A 321 -20.09 -0.79 2.84
C LEU A 321 -20.55 -1.58 1.62
N SER A 322 -19.66 -1.76 0.64
CA SER A 322 -19.91 -2.60 -0.53
C SER A 322 -19.15 -3.91 -0.41
N PHE A 323 -19.84 -5.03 -0.57
CA PHE A 323 -19.22 -6.36 -0.63
C PHE A 323 -18.61 -6.68 -2.00
N GLY A 324 -18.69 -5.72 -2.93
CA GLY A 324 -18.09 -5.81 -4.25
C GLY A 324 -19.06 -6.25 -5.35
N LYS A 325 -18.64 -5.96 -6.58
CA LYS A 325 -19.37 -6.36 -7.78
C LYS A 325 -19.33 -7.88 -7.92
N ASN A 326 -20.47 -8.47 -8.24
CA ASN A 326 -20.70 -9.92 -8.37
C ASN A 326 -20.64 -10.69 -7.04
N ALA A 327 -20.43 -10.04 -5.89
CA ALA A 327 -20.69 -10.68 -4.62
C ALA A 327 -22.16 -11.03 -4.49
N ARG A 328 -22.46 -12.15 -3.82
CA ARG A 328 -23.85 -12.60 -3.62
C ARG A 328 -24.09 -12.90 -2.16
N PHE A 329 -25.22 -12.41 -1.68
CA PHE A 329 -25.83 -12.71 -0.39
C PHE A 329 -26.93 -13.73 -0.63
N ILE A 330 -26.82 -14.91 -0.04
CA ILE A 330 -27.75 -16.01 -0.29
C ILE A 330 -28.27 -16.54 1.05
N LEU A 331 -29.59 -16.76 1.16
CA LEU A 331 -30.20 -17.46 2.29
C LEU A 331 -30.68 -18.82 1.78
N TYR A 332 -29.94 -19.85 2.10
CA TYR A 332 -30.34 -21.23 1.79
C TYR A 332 -31.32 -21.77 2.85
N ALA A 333 -32.33 -22.49 2.38
CA ALA A 333 -33.34 -23.13 3.23
C ALA A 333 -33.10 -24.64 3.33
N PHE A 334 -33.13 -25.15 4.54
CA PHE A 334 -32.97 -26.58 4.87
C PHE A 334 -34.14 -27.08 5.71
N THR A 335 -34.55 -28.32 5.49
CA THR A 335 -35.62 -28.97 6.29
C THR A 335 -35.11 -29.50 7.63
N SER A 336 -33.79 -29.52 7.81
CA SER A 336 -33.19 -29.97 9.07
C SER A 336 -32.11 -29.00 9.55
N GLU A 337 -31.61 -29.23 10.77
CA GLU A 337 -30.46 -28.49 11.32
C GLU A 337 -29.09 -29.08 10.89
N ASN A 338 -29.09 -30.24 10.19
CA ASN A 338 -27.87 -30.90 9.72
C ASN A 338 -27.40 -30.40 8.37
N PHE A 339 -27.47 -29.09 8.13
CA PHE A 339 -27.16 -28.44 6.85
C PHE A 339 -25.71 -28.68 6.35
N ASP A 340 -24.77 -29.07 7.20
CA ASP A 340 -23.41 -29.46 6.81
C ASP A 340 -23.37 -30.72 5.94
N LYS A 341 -24.32 -31.64 6.15
CA LYS A 341 -24.40 -32.97 5.49
C LYS A 341 -25.46 -33.02 4.40
N GLU A 342 -26.37 -32.06 4.36
CA GLU A 342 -27.53 -32.05 3.49
C GLU A 342 -27.39 -30.98 2.37
N LYS A 343 -28.20 -31.11 1.33
CA LYS A 343 -28.36 -30.07 0.30
C LYS A 343 -29.55 -29.18 0.70
N PRO A 344 -29.46 -27.87 0.40
CA PRO A 344 -30.61 -26.99 0.61
C PRO A 344 -31.76 -27.38 -0.32
N VAL A 345 -32.99 -27.20 0.16
CA VAL A 345 -34.18 -27.35 -0.67
C VAL A 345 -34.35 -26.20 -1.65
N GLY A 346 -33.72 -25.07 -1.38
CA GLY A 346 -33.73 -23.89 -2.23
C GLY A 346 -33.02 -22.70 -1.59
N ALA A 347 -33.16 -21.55 -2.20
CA ALA A 347 -32.72 -20.29 -1.64
C ALA A 347 -33.95 -19.37 -1.47
N LEU A 348 -34.19 -18.95 -0.22
CA LEU A 348 -35.25 -17.99 0.12
C LEU A 348 -34.92 -16.58 -0.44
N LEU A 349 -33.66 -16.22 -0.41
CA LEU A 349 -33.15 -14.95 -0.91
C LEU A 349 -31.83 -15.18 -1.64
N ASN A 350 -31.66 -14.51 -2.76
CA ASN A 350 -30.44 -14.58 -3.56
C ASN A 350 -30.25 -13.23 -4.26
N GLY A 351 -29.42 -12.37 -3.67
CA GLY A 351 -29.15 -11.03 -4.16
C GLY A 351 -27.69 -10.84 -4.54
N SER A 352 -27.47 -10.13 -5.64
CA SER A 352 -26.14 -9.73 -6.09
C SER A 352 -25.83 -8.28 -5.71
N ASP A 353 -24.54 -7.97 -5.71
CA ASP A 353 -23.98 -6.64 -5.43
C ASP A 353 -24.52 -6.05 -4.10
N PRO A 354 -24.40 -6.77 -2.97
CA PRO A 354 -24.91 -6.31 -1.69
C PRO A 354 -24.12 -5.10 -1.18
N ILE A 355 -24.87 -4.07 -0.76
CA ILE A 355 -24.34 -2.82 -0.21
C ILE A 355 -25.13 -2.48 1.06
N LEU A 356 -24.44 -2.17 2.14
CA LEU A 356 -25.00 -1.57 3.34
C LEU A 356 -24.92 -0.04 3.24
N TYR A 357 -26.04 0.64 3.39
CA TYR A 357 -26.12 2.11 3.46
C TYR A 357 -26.59 2.51 4.85
N LYS A 358 -25.75 3.25 5.58
CA LYS A 358 -26.06 3.68 6.96
C LYS A 358 -27.18 4.73 6.94
N ARG A 359 -28.08 4.58 7.90
CA ARG A 359 -29.21 5.49 8.20
C ARG A 359 -28.95 6.19 9.53
N PRO A 360 -29.71 7.26 9.85
CA PRO A 360 -29.74 7.87 11.18
C PRO A 360 -30.06 6.88 12.31
#